data_773c53579bce25f80e8c5ef7508c2a83
#
_entry.id   773c53579bce25f80e8c5ef7508c2a83
#
_cell.length_a   1.000
_cell.length_b   1.000
_cell.length_c   1.000
_cell.angle_alpha   90.00
_cell.angle_beta   90.00
_cell.angle_gamma   90.00
#
_symmetry.space_group_name_H-M   'P 1'
#
loop_
_entity.id
_entity.type
_entity.pdbx_description
1 polymer ?
#
loop_
_entity_poly.entity_id
_entity_poly.type
_entity_poly.pdbx_seq_one_letter_code
_entity_poly.pdbx_strand_id
1 'polypeptide(L)'
;EYYEAVIDFPAVKITEEEIFAFLVARNSIEKYRGTSVRDPLARLYDKFALQMGVLSSNRMKKIREYVSFRTAGWSKLNYNLIEKISEACRDRREISFNYNYPWRGVEKKKKLRPIHLVNHDNAWYVFTLSEHKGIYPSYSLARMSNIKLHVTTFPEHELSIDQYMKHSFGIFRGTESHQVKVRFDSFAAPFVQERKWNDSQKIKKRNDGS
;
A
#
# COMPACT_ATOMS: atom_id res chain seq x y z
N GLU A 1 -11.33 27.97 17.91
CA GLU A 1 -9.92 28.38 18.12
C GLU A 1 -9.06 27.13 18.00
N TYR A 2 -8.34 27.01 16.88
CA TYR A 2 -7.33 25.97 16.71
C TYR A 2 -6.08 26.42 17.44
N TYR A 3 -5.71 25.73 18.50
CA TYR A 3 -4.39 25.86 19.09
C TYR A 3 -3.37 25.28 18.11
N GLU A 4 -2.61 26.11 17.43
CA GLU A 4 -1.35 25.70 16.81
C GLU A 4 -0.38 25.36 17.94
N ALA A 5 -0.30 24.09 18.30
CA ALA A 5 0.80 23.60 19.12
C ALA A 5 2.08 23.75 18.30
N VAL A 6 2.84 24.80 18.53
CA VAL A 6 4.22 24.94 18.03
C VAL A 6 5.04 23.88 18.76
N ILE A 7 5.27 22.74 18.12
CA ILE A 7 6.18 21.72 18.62
C ILE A 7 7.57 22.17 18.18
N ASP A 8 8.33 22.78 19.09
CA ASP A 8 9.75 23.02 18.91
C ASP A 8 10.49 21.68 19.01
N PHE A 9 11.02 21.20 17.88
CA PHE A 9 11.87 20.04 17.88
C PHE A 9 13.28 20.46 18.36
N PRO A 10 13.87 19.75 19.35
CA PRO A 10 15.26 20.00 19.73
C PRO A 10 16.18 19.74 18.53
N ALA A 11 17.28 20.48 18.45
CA ALA A 11 18.28 20.31 17.40
C ALA A 11 18.79 18.86 17.40
N VAL A 12 18.41 18.09 16.39
CA VAL A 12 18.82 16.69 16.20
C VAL A 12 20.06 16.69 15.32
N LYS A 13 21.13 16.04 15.80
CA LYS A 13 22.31 15.78 14.95
C LYS A 13 21.97 14.68 13.96
N ILE A 14 22.05 14.99 12.67
CA ILE A 14 21.70 14.07 11.58
C ILE A 14 22.97 13.76 10.79
N THR A 15 23.24 12.48 10.60
CA THR A 15 24.36 11.97 9.79
C THR A 15 24.08 12.08 8.29
N GLU A 16 25.09 11.93 7.45
CA GLU A 16 24.94 11.94 6.00
C GLU A 16 24.10 10.75 5.49
N GLU A 17 24.25 9.60 6.13
CA GLU A 17 23.47 8.39 5.82
C GLU A 17 21.98 8.60 6.14
N GLU A 18 21.69 9.25 7.27
CA GLU A 18 20.31 9.58 7.65
C GLU A 18 19.68 10.59 6.71
N ILE A 19 20.45 11.59 6.24
CA ILE A 19 19.98 12.53 5.21
C ILE A 19 19.64 11.78 3.92
N PHE A 20 20.49 10.88 3.46
CA PHE A 20 20.23 10.07 2.28
C PHE A 20 19.00 9.18 2.45
N ALA A 21 18.91 8.49 3.59
CA ALA A 21 17.73 7.65 3.92
C ALA A 21 16.44 8.48 3.96
N PHE A 22 16.48 9.67 4.53
CA PHE A 22 15.34 10.59 4.55
C PHE A 22 14.91 11.02 3.14
N LEU A 23 15.89 11.26 2.24
CA LEU A 23 15.61 11.54 0.83
C LEU A 23 14.96 10.36 0.11
N VAL A 24 15.47 9.15 0.36
CA VAL A 24 14.88 7.92 -0.18
C VAL A 24 13.45 7.75 0.32
N ALA A 25 13.20 7.97 1.61
CA ALA A 25 11.86 7.90 2.20
C ALA A 25 10.86 8.88 1.54
N ARG A 26 11.31 10.08 1.12
CA ARG A 26 10.46 11.03 0.39
C ARG A 26 9.83 10.42 -0.85
N ASN A 27 10.53 9.54 -1.54
CA ASN A 27 10.01 8.90 -2.75
C ASN A 27 8.86 7.95 -2.46
N SER A 28 8.78 7.42 -1.24
CA SER A 28 7.64 6.63 -0.80
C SER A 28 6.35 7.45 -0.78
N ILE A 29 6.44 8.78 -0.67
CA ILE A 29 5.30 9.70 -0.75
C ILE A 29 4.68 9.67 -2.14
N GLU A 30 5.48 9.46 -3.19
CA GLU A 30 4.98 9.38 -4.57
C GLU A 30 4.10 8.13 -4.81
N LYS A 31 4.18 7.11 -3.95
CA LYS A 31 3.25 5.98 -3.96
C LYS A 31 1.80 6.41 -3.68
N TYR A 32 1.62 7.55 -3.03
CA TYR A 32 0.31 8.14 -2.74
C TYR A 32 -0.15 9.15 -3.79
N ARG A 33 0.56 9.26 -4.91
CA ARG A 33 0.20 10.16 -6.01
C ARG A 33 -1.22 9.85 -6.49
N GLY A 34 -2.01 10.91 -6.71
CA GLY A 34 -3.42 10.77 -7.08
C GLY A 34 -4.37 10.55 -5.89
N THR A 35 -3.85 10.47 -4.67
CA THR A 35 -4.65 10.50 -3.44
C THR A 35 -4.47 11.84 -2.74
N SER A 36 -5.43 12.24 -1.89
CA SER A 36 -5.31 13.46 -1.09
C SER A 36 -4.37 13.31 0.12
N VAL A 37 -3.84 12.11 0.37
CA VAL A 37 -2.80 11.88 1.40
C VAL A 37 -1.43 12.39 0.95
N ARG A 38 -1.17 12.40 -0.35
CA ARG A 38 0.14 12.78 -0.91
C ARG A 38 0.57 14.18 -0.51
N ASP A 39 -0.31 15.16 -0.66
CA ASP A 39 0.04 16.56 -0.42
C ASP A 39 0.23 16.90 1.07
N PRO A 40 -0.61 16.43 2.01
CA PRO A 40 -0.32 16.54 3.44
C PRO A 40 1.02 15.89 3.84
N LEU A 41 1.31 14.68 3.34
CA LEU A 41 2.58 14.01 3.60
C LEU A 41 3.78 14.78 3.03
N ALA A 42 3.67 15.30 1.82
CA ALA A 42 4.72 16.10 1.21
C ALA A 42 4.99 17.37 2.03
N ARG A 43 3.92 18.09 2.44
CA ARG A 43 4.07 19.28 3.30
C ARG A 43 4.70 18.96 4.66
N LEU A 44 4.29 17.86 5.29
CA LEU A 44 4.87 17.42 6.56
C LEU A 44 6.36 17.10 6.40
N TYR A 45 6.70 16.34 5.35
CA TYR A 45 8.08 16.03 5.02
C TYR A 45 8.92 17.28 4.79
N ASP A 46 8.40 18.24 4.01
CA ASP A 46 9.11 19.47 3.69
C ASP A 46 9.31 20.36 4.97
N LYS A 47 8.34 20.35 5.90
CA LYS A 47 8.49 21.01 7.22
C LYS A 47 9.65 20.38 8.03
N PHE A 48 9.70 19.07 8.15
CA PHE A 48 10.78 18.38 8.84
C PHE A 48 12.13 18.63 8.15
N ALA A 49 12.19 18.53 6.83
CA ALA A 49 13.41 18.78 6.07
C ALA A 49 13.95 20.20 6.24
N LEU A 50 13.05 21.19 6.40
CA LEU A 50 13.42 22.58 6.67
C LEU A 50 14.01 22.71 8.08
N GLN A 51 13.36 22.19 9.11
CA GLN A 51 13.82 22.27 10.50
C GLN A 51 15.14 21.54 10.72
N MET A 52 15.33 20.41 10.05
CA MET A 52 16.59 19.67 10.10
C MET A 52 17.72 20.32 9.27
N GLY A 53 17.49 21.48 8.64
CA GLY A 53 18.47 22.13 7.75
C GLY A 53 18.81 21.35 6.48
N VAL A 54 18.09 20.25 6.22
CA VAL A 54 18.35 19.34 5.10
C VAL A 54 18.06 20.01 3.75
N LEU A 55 17.01 20.84 3.67
CA LEU A 55 16.62 21.54 2.43
C LEU A 55 17.59 22.63 1.99
N SER A 56 18.29 23.24 2.92
CA SER A 56 19.26 24.31 2.64
C SER A 56 20.64 23.80 2.23
N SER A 57 20.88 22.49 2.36
CA SER A 57 22.16 21.91 2.00
C SER A 57 22.36 21.82 0.49
N ASN A 58 23.48 22.34 -0.01
CA ASN A 58 23.90 22.17 -1.41
C ASN A 58 24.01 20.69 -1.83
N ARG A 59 24.13 19.78 -0.85
CA ARG A 59 24.12 18.34 -1.03
C ARG A 59 22.78 17.79 -1.54
N MET A 60 21.67 18.30 -1.00
CA MET A 60 20.33 17.91 -1.47
C MET A 60 20.13 18.19 -2.95
N LYS A 61 20.56 19.36 -3.40
CA LYS A 61 20.49 19.72 -4.81
C LYS A 61 21.32 18.75 -5.65
N LYS A 62 22.56 18.48 -5.24
CA LYS A 62 23.44 17.53 -5.93
C LYS A 62 22.87 16.10 -6.00
N ILE A 63 22.34 15.56 -4.91
CA ILE A 63 21.75 14.20 -4.92
C ILE A 63 20.60 14.11 -5.91
N ARG A 64 19.73 15.13 -6.02
CA ARG A 64 18.62 15.15 -6.96
C ARG A 64 19.06 15.21 -8.44
N GLU A 65 20.27 15.65 -8.72
CA GLU A 65 20.80 15.69 -10.10
C GLU A 65 21.12 14.30 -10.64
N TYR A 66 21.54 13.35 -9.79
CA TYR A 66 21.97 12.01 -10.21
C TYR A 66 21.15 10.85 -9.63
N VAL A 67 20.19 11.11 -8.73
CA VAL A 67 19.28 10.10 -8.21
C VAL A 67 17.85 10.43 -8.59
N SER A 68 17.22 9.56 -9.36
CA SER A 68 15.81 9.65 -9.70
C SER A 68 15.07 8.38 -9.31
N PHE A 69 13.80 8.52 -8.90
CA PHE A 69 12.95 7.41 -8.53
C PHE A 69 11.75 7.38 -9.46
N ARG A 70 11.52 6.24 -10.07
CA ARG A 70 10.35 6.02 -10.92
C ARG A 70 9.41 5.05 -10.24
N THR A 71 8.15 5.43 -10.10
CA THR A 71 7.09 4.55 -9.61
C THR A 71 6.29 4.00 -10.78
N ALA A 72 5.76 2.79 -10.63
CA ALA A 72 4.75 2.26 -11.53
C ALA A 72 3.48 3.14 -11.50
N GLY A 73 2.52 2.87 -12.38
CA GLY A 73 1.27 3.62 -12.48
C GLY A 73 0.55 3.79 -11.13
N TRP A 74 -0.32 4.75 -11.06
CA TRP A 74 -1.12 5.08 -9.88
C TRP A 74 -2.60 5.19 -10.24
N SER A 75 -3.48 4.90 -9.28
CA SER A 75 -4.92 5.09 -9.42
C SER A 75 -5.36 6.37 -8.72
N LYS A 76 -6.22 7.15 -9.38
CA LYS A 76 -6.84 8.33 -8.75
C LYS A 76 -7.83 7.86 -7.70
N LEU A 77 -7.57 8.20 -6.44
CA LEU A 77 -8.42 7.81 -5.31
C LEU A 77 -8.67 9.02 -4.41
N ASN A 78 -9.93 9.19 -3.96
CA ASN A 78 -10.28 10.25 -3.03
C ASN A 78 -9.94 9.81 -1.58
N TYR A 79 -9.26 10.67 -0.82
CA TYR A 79 -8.94 10.42 0.60
C TYR A 79 -10.16 10.14 1.46
N ASN A 80 -11.24 10.88 1.25
CA ASN A 80 -12.48 10.68 2.01
C ASN A 80 -13.02 9.25 1.89
N LEU A 81 -12.67 8.54 0.80
CA LEU A 81 -13.02 7.15 0.62
C LEU A 81 -12.18 6.24 1.53
N ILE A 82 -10.86 6.47 1.57
CA ILE A 82 -9.94 5.73 2.45
C ILE A 82 -10.35 5.96 3.91
N GLU A 83 -10.61 7.21 4.30
CA GLU A 83 -11.02 7.59 5.64
C GLU A 83 -12.32 6.91 6.06
N LYS A 84 -13.37 6.98 5.23
CA LYS A 84 -14.66 6.32 5.51
C LYS A 84 -14.51 4.82 5.69
N ILE A 85 -13.72 4.15 4.86
CA ILE A 85 -13.53 2.70 5.00
C ILE A 85 -12.65 2.38 6.21
N SER A 86 -11.65 3.21 6.51
CA SER A 86 -10.84 3.08 7.72
C SER A 86 -11.69 3.20 8.99
N GLU A 87 -12.58 4.19 9.04
CA GLU A 87 -13.57 4.34 10.11
C GLU A 87 -14.46 3.09 10.22
N ALA A 88 -14.98 2.60 9.09
CA ALA A 88 -15.83 1.41 9.08
C ALA A 88 -15.10 0.16 9.58
N CYS A 89 -13.81 -0.01 9.26
CA CYS A 89 -12.99 -1.09 9.80
C CYS A 89 -12.79 -0.95 11.30
N ARG A 90 -12.39 0.25 11.78
CA ARG A 90 -12.16 0.54 13.20
C ARG A 90 -13.39 0.31 14.04
N ASP A 91 -14.53 0.84 13.59
CA ASP A 91 -15.79 0.83 14.34
C ASP A 91 -16.65 -0.41 14.03
N ARG A 92 -16.11 -1.34 13.22
CA ARG A 92 -16.78 -2.59 12.82
C ARG A 92 -18.18 -2.35 12.23
N ARG A 93 -18.31 -1.34 11.38
CA ARG A 93 -19.58 -0.94 10.75
C ARG A 93 -19.70 -1.54 9.36
N GLU A 94 -20.89 -2.00 9.01
CA GLU A 94 -21.16 -2.47 7.63
C GLU A 94 -21.12 -1.30 6.65
N ILE A 95 -20.67 -1.60 5.42
CA ILE A 95 -20.66 -0.65 4.31
C ILE A 95 -21.49 -1.20 3.14
N SER A 96 -22.12 -0.30 2.39
CA SER A 96 -22.68 -0.63 1.08
C SER A 96 -22.10 0.29 0.01
N PHE A 97 -21.90 -0.25 -1.18
CA PHE A 97 -21.31 0.45 -2.32
C PHE A 97 -21.70 -0.22 -3.63
N ASN A 98 -21.51 0.48 -4.73
CA ASN A 98 -21.53 -0.08 -6.07
C ASN A 98 -20.11 -0.50 -6.45
N TYR A 99 -19.96 -1.70 -7.01
CA TYR A 99 -18.67 -2.24 -7.41
C TYR A 99 -18.64 -2.57 -8.90
N ASN A 100 -17.71 -1.94 -9.61
CA ASN A 100 -17.51 -2.19 -11.04
C ASN A 100 -16.63 -3.43 -11.27
N TYR A 101 -17.11 -4.35 -12.10
CA TYR A 101 -16.39 -5.54 -12.57
C TYR A 101 -15.99 -5.34 -14.04
N PRO A 102 -14.82 -4.74 -14.33
CA PRO A 102 -14.46 -4.38 -15.71
C PRO A 102 -14.50 -5.54 -16.68
N TRP A 103 -14.08 -6.73 -16.25
CA TRP A 103 -14.06 -7.94 -17.08
C TRP A 103 -15.44 -8.53 -17.36
N ARG A 104 -16.49 -8.08 -16.67
CA ARG A 104 -17.89 -8.49 -16.88
C ARG A 104 -18.74 -7.37 -17.47
N GLY A 105 -18.21 -6.14 -17.53
CA GLY A 105 -18.97 -4.97 -17.97
C GLY A 105 -20.18 -4.63 -17.10
N VAL A 106 -20.19 -5.06 -15.83
CA VAL A 106 -21.33 -4.88 -14.92
C VAL A 106 -20.94 -4.19 -13.62
N GLU A 107 -21.85 -3.37 -13.11
CA GLU A 107 -21.80 -2.82 -11.76
C GLU A 107 -22.77 -3.56 -10.86
N LYS A 108 -22.33 -3.94 -9.65
CA LYS A 108 -23.19 -4.62 -8.66
C LYS A 108 -23.16 -3.89 -7.34
N LYS A 109 -24.32 -3.71 -6.73
CA LYS A 109 -24.43 -3.23 -5.36
C LYS A 109 -23.98 -4.32 -4.39
N LYS A 110 -23.15 -3.93 -3.43
CA LYS A 110 -22.60 -4.80 -2.38
C LYS A 110 -22.92 -4.22 -1.01
N LYS A 111 -23.14 -5.10 -0.03
CA LYS A 111 -23.17 -4.77 1.40
C LYS A 111 -22.24 -5.73 2.11
N LEU A 112 -21.21 -5.22 2.77
CA LEU A 112 -20.09 -6.01 3.27
C LEU A 112 -19.63 -5.49 4.64
N ARG A 113 -18.84 -6.31 5.33
CA ARG A 113 -18.24 -6.07 6.65
C ARG A 113 -16.74 -5.86 6.45
N PRO A 114 -16.26 -4.62 6.35
CA PRO A 114 -14.86 -4.31 6.11
C PRO A 114 -14.03 -4.58 7.37
N ILE A 115 -12.88 -5.22 7.21
CA ILE A 115 -12.03 -5.62 8.34
C ILE A 115 -10.62 -5.02 8.29
N HIS A 116 -10.08 -4.78 7.09
CA HIS A 116 -8.74 -4.26 6.97
C HIS A 116 -8.48 -3.58 5.63
N LEU A 117 -7.74 -2.47 5.66
CA LEU A 117 -7.27 -1.75 4.46
C LEU A 117 -5.81 -2.10 4.17
N VAL A 118 -5.52 -2.42 2.92
CA VAL A 118 -4.16 -2.70 2.45
C VAL A 118 -3.82 -1.82 1.26
N ASN A 119 -2.66 -1.18 1.29
CA ASN A 119 -2.05 -0.62 0.09
C ASN A 119 -1.07 -1.64 -0.49
N HIS A 120 -1.31 -2.11 -1.69
CA HIS A 120 -0.45 -3.03 -2.41
C HIS A 120 -0.18 -2.50 -3.81
N ASP A 121 1.09 -2.33 -4.16
CA ASP A 121 1.55 -1.80 -5.45
C ASP A 121 0.82 -0.52 -5.89
N ASN A 122 0.71 0.45 -4.98
CA ASN A 122 0.02 1.74 -5.16
C ASN A 122 -1.50 1.65 -5.39
N ALA A 123 -2.10 0.50 -5.17
CA ALA A 123 -3.55 0.30 -5.19
C ALA A 123 -4.08 -0.03 -3.80
N TRP A 124 -5.21 0.56 -3.44
CA TRP A 124 -5.86 0.32 -2.16
C TRP A 124 -6.94 -0.75 -2.28
N TYR A 125 -6.93 -1.65 -1.32
CA TYR A 125 -7.89 -2.74 -1.21
C TYR A 125 -8.46 -2.79 0.20
N VAL A 126 -9.72 -3.18 0.31
CA VAL A 126 -10.35 -3.52 1.59
C VAL A 126 -10.65 -5.01 1.63
N PHE A 127 -10.20 -5.66 2.68
CA PHE A 127 -10.60 -7.02 3.02
C PHE A 127 -11.91 -7.00 3.78
N THR A 128 -12.75 -7.99 3.53
CA THR A 128 -14.09 -8.08 4.12
C THR A 128 -14.34 -9.46 4.72
N LEU A 129 -15.16 -9.52 5.76
CA LEU A 129 -15.66 -10.81 6.25
C LEU A 129 -16.55 -11.45 5.20
N SER A 130 -16.39 -12.76 5.04
CA SER A 130 -17.27 -13.63 4.26
C SER A 130 -18.09 -14.52 5.17
N GLU A 131 -19.20 -15.03 4.67
CA GLU A 131 -19.97 -16.10 5.32
C GLU A 131 -19.19 -17.42 5.32
N HIS A 132 -18.27 -17.59 4.38
CA HIS A 132 -17.38 -18.74 4.32
C HIS A 132 -16.18 -18.55 5.24
N LYS A 133 -16.04 -19.40 6.25
CA LYS A 133 -14.96 -19.35 7.23
C LYS A 133 -13.58 -19.46 6.53
N GLY A 134 -12.68 -18.58 6.90
CA GLY A 134 -11.30 -18.56 6.38
C GLY A 134 -11.12 -17.90 4.99
N ILE A 135 -12.20 -17.39 4.37
CA ILE A 135 -12.13 -16.65 3.12
C ILE A 135 -12.45 -15.18 3.40
N TYR A 136 -11.54 -14.29 3.03
CA TYR A 136 -11.69 -12.84 3.22
C TYR A 136 -11.56 -12.13 1.87
N PRO A 137 -12.67 -11.92 1.16
CA PRO A 137 -12.64 -11.27 -0.15
C PRO A 137 -12.03 -9.88 -0.07
N SER A 138 -11.22 -9.53 -1.06
CA SER A 138 -10.65 -8.20 -1.22
C SER A 138 -11.31 -7.43 -2.36
N TYR A 139 -11.53 -6.14 -2.15
CA TYR A 139 -12.14 -5.25 -3.12
C TYR A 139 -11.25 -4.02 -3.33
N SER A 140 -10.94 -3.73 -4.59
CA SER A 140 -10.17 -2.51 -4.94
C SER A 140 -11.03 -1.27 -4.72
N LEU A 141 -10.52 -0.30 -3.97
CA LEU A 141 -11.23 0.95 -3.71
C LEU A 141 -11.45 1.78 -4.99
N ALA A 142 -10.55 1.68 -5.96
CA ALA A 142 -10.68 2.38 -7.24
C ALA A 142 -11.89 1.94 -8.09
N ARG A 143 -12.50 0.80 -7.73
CA ARG A 143 -13.68 0.25 -8.40
C ARG A 143 -14.97 0.47 -7.61
N MET A 144 -14.90 1.18 -6.49
CA MET A 144 -16.04 1.47 -5.62
C MET A 144 -16.64 2.83 -5.92
N SER A 145 -17.96 2.91 -5.91
CA SER A 145 -18.73 4.16 -5.98
C SER A 145 -19.89 4.13 -5.01
N ASN A 146 -20.47 5.30 -4.69
CA ASN A 146 -21.68 5.46 -3.86
C ASN A 146 -21.59 4.76 -2.50
N ILE A 147 -20.47 4.95 -1.78
CA ILE A 147 -20.23 4.29 -0.50
C ILE A 147 -21.09 4.92 0.61
N LYS A 148 -21.76 4.03 1.36
CA LYS A 148 -22.54 4.39 2.54
C LYS A 148 -22.10 3.55 3.73
N LEU A 149 -21.83 4.20 4.87
CA LEU A 149 -21.64 3.55 6.16
C LEU A 149 -23.00 3.28 6.80
N HIS A 150 -23.18 2.09 7.35
CA HIS A 150 -24.37 1.71 8.10
C HIS A 150 -24.12 1.85 9.60
N VAL A 151 -25.19 2.04 10.36
CA VAL A 151 -25.14 2.01 11.84
C VAL A 151 -24.96 0.58 12.37
N THR A 152 -25.31 -0.42 11.55
CA THR A 152 -25.15 -1.83 11.88
C THR A 152 -23.68 -2.18 12.05
N THR A 153 -23.36 -2.78 13.18
CA THR A 153 -22.02 -3.29 13.52
C THR A 153 -21.97 -4.82 13.36
N PHE A 154 -20.76 -5.37 13.33
CA PHE A 154 -20.50 -6.80 13.30
C PHE A 154 -19.53 -7.21 14.42
N PRO A 155 -19.57 -8.48 14.86
CA PRO A 155 -18.69 -8.97 15.92
C PRO A 155 -17.21 -8.82 15.60
N GLU A 156 -16.39 -8.82 16.64
CA GLU A 156 -14.95 -8.87 16.50
C GLU A 156 -14.49 -10.13 15.73
N HIS A 157 -13.37 -10.02 15.05
CA HIS A 157 -12.78 -11.10 14.28
C HIS A 157 -11.32 -11.31 14.72
N GLU A 158 -10.88 -12.55 14.70
CA GLU A 158 -9.51 -12.94 15.09
C GLU A 158 -8.52 -12.93 13.91
N LEU A 159 -8.90 -12.34 12.78
CA LEU A 159 -8.05 -12.35 11.59
C LEU A 159 -6.81 -11.49 11.79
N SER A 160 -5.63 -12.11 11.74
CA SER A 160 -4.38 -11.42 11.46
C SER A 160 -4.15 -11.35 9.95
N ILE A 161 -4.16 -10.15 9.39
CA ILE A 161 -3.92 -9.93 7.96
C ILE A 161 -2.54 -10.45 7.56
N ASP A 162 -1.52 -10.25 8.37
CA ASP A 162 -0.16 -10.70 8.07
C ASP A 162 -0.09 -12.22 7.96
N GLN A 163 -0.73 -12.94 8.88
CA GLN A 163 -0.81 -14.40 8.80
C GLN A 163 -1.65 -14.85 7.60
N TYR A 164 -2.75 -14.16 7.32
CA TYR A 164 -3.60 -14.47 6.18
C TYR A 164 -2.86 -14.29 4.86
N MET A 165 -2.07 -13.24 4.72
CA MET A 165 -1.32 -12.91 3.50
C MET A 165 -0.02 -13.70 3.34
N LYS A 166 0.46 -14.39 4.37
CA LYS A 166 1.75 -15.11 4.35
C LYS A 166 1.90 -16.10 3.19
N HIS A 167 0.82 -16.69 2.72
CA HIS A 167 0.79 -17.66 1.62
C HIS A 167 0.10 -17.12 0.37
N SER A 168 -0.07 -15.81 0.27
CA SER A 168 -0.63 -15.16 -0.91
C SER A 168 0.46 -14.73 -1.89
N PHE A 169 0.09 -14.57 -3.14
CA PHE A 169 0.91 -13.88 -4.13
C PHE A 169 0.35 -12.45 -4.31
N GLY A 170 1.04 -11.48 -3.73
CA GLY A 170 0.49 -10.13 -3.59
C GLY A 170 -0.79 -10.15 -2.77
N ILE A 171 -1.87 -9.55 -3.28
CA ILE A 171 -3.20 -9.53 -2.65
C ILE A 171 -4.07 -10.75 -3.02
N PHE A 172 -3.57 -11.61 -3.91
CA PHE A 172 -4.32 -12.76 -4.38
C PHE A 172 -4.04 -13.98 -3.50
N ARG A 173 -5.09 -14.54 -2.96
CA ARG A 173 -5.05 -15.80 -2.22
C ARG A 173 -6.13 -16.72 -2.76
N GLY A 174 -5.73 -17.96 -3.09
CA GLY A 174 -6.65 -19.06 -3.39
C GLY A 174 -7.06 -19.79 -2.12
N THR A 175 -7.98 -20.71 -2.27
CA THR A 175 -8.41 -21.66 -1.21
C THR A 175 -7.41 -22.79 -1.04
N GLU A 176 -6.61 -23.06 -2.06
CA GLU A 176 -5.64 -24.15 -2.12
C GLU A 176 -4.23 -23.61 -2.33
N SER A 177 -3.25 -24.34 -1.81
CA SER A 177 -1.83 -24.06 -2.02
C SER A 177 -1.33 -24.89 -3.20
N HIS A 178 -0.76 -24.22 -4.19
CA HIS A 178 -0.21 -24.88 -5.39
C HIS A 178 1.31 -24.71 -5.42
N GLN A 179 2.02 -25.78 -5.72
CA GLN A 179 3.45 -25.70 -6.05
C GLN A 179 3.59 -25.33 -7.53
N VAL A 180 4.10 -24.12 -7.79
CA VAL A 180 4.36 -23.64 -9.15
C VAL A 180 5.86 -23.73 -9.43
N LYS A 181 6.22 -24.35 -10.56
CA LYS A 181 7.60 -24.37 -11.07
C LYS A 181 7.64 -23.54 -12.35
N VAL A 182 8.44 -22.49 -12.32
CA VAL A 182 8.67 -21.64 -13.50
C VAL A 182 10.11 -21.81 -13.93
N ARG A 183 10.33 -22.00 -15.21
CA ARG A 183 11.66 -22.05 -15.82
C ARG A 183 11.87 -20.77 -16.61
N PHE A 184 12.99 -20.15 -16.39
CA PHE A 184 13.45 -19.00 -17.15
C PHE A 184 14.63 -19.43 -18.00
N ASP A 185 14.78 -18.88 -19.19
CA ASP A 185 15.95 -19.08 -20.03
C ASP A 185 17.20 -18.43 -19.43
N SER A 186 18.35 -18.70 -20.01
CA SER A 186 19.65 -18.17 -19.54
C SER A 186 19.74 -16.64 -19.58
N PHE A 187 18.91 -15.97 -20.41
CA PHE A 187 18.85 -14.52 -20.48
C PHE A 187 18.02 -13.94 -19.32
N ALA A 188 16.85 -14.49 -19.06
CA ALA A 188 15.93 -13.97 -18.04
C ALA A 188 16.29 -14.42 -16.60
N ALA A 189 16.91 -15.58 -16.45
CA ALA A 189 17.21 -16.18 -15.14
C ALA A 189 18.02 -15.27 -14.21
N PRO A 190 19.08 -14.54 -14.63
CA PRO A 190 19.80 -13.62 -13.75
C PRO A 190 18.90 -12.52 -13.15
N PHE A 191 18.06 -11.90 -13.96
CA PHE A 191 17.16 -10.81 -13.50
C PHE A 191 16.12 -11.29 -12.50
N VAL A 192 15.65 -12.53 -12.66
CA VAL A 192 14.67 -13.11 -11.73
C VAL A 192 15.31 -13.45 -10.38
N GLN A 193 16.59 -13.86 -10.40
CA GLN A 193 17.36 -14.19 -9.20
C GLN A 193 17.65 -12.96 -8.32
N GLU A 194 17.69 -11.76 -8.88
CA GLU A 194 17.94 -10.52 -8.16
C GLU A 194 16.84 -10.16 -7.17
N ARG A 195 15.66 -10.80 -7.28
CA ARG A 195 14.48 -10.46 -6.47
C ARG A 195 13.92 -11.67 -5.74
N LYS A 196 13.50 -11.43 -4.51
CA LYS A 196 12.68 -12.38 -3.77
C LYS A 196 11.21 -12.05 -4.02
N TRP A 197 10.53 -12.90 -4.78
CA TRP A 197 9.13 -12.72 -5.18
C TRP A 197 8.12 -13.25 -4.16
N ASN A 198 8.53 -14.28 -3.39
CA ASN A 198 7.72 -14.88 -2.34
C ASN A 198 8.63 -15.51 -1.28
N ASP A 199 8.19 -15.56 -0.03
CA ASP A 199 8.97 -16.13 1.07
C ASP A 199 9.25 -17.62 0.89
N SER A 200 8.36 -18.35 0.23
CA SER A 200 8.52 -19.78 -0.08
C SER A 200 9.36 -20.05 -1.32
N GLN A 201 9.86 -19.02 -2.00
CA GLN A 201 10.64 -19.16 -3.23
C GLN A 201 11.90 -20.02 -3.02
N LYS A 202 12.08 -20.99 -3.90
CA LYS A 202 13.30 -21.79 -4.01
C LYS A 202 13.86 -21.66 -5.42
N ILE A 203 15.13 -21.32 -5.52
CA ILE A 203 15.83 -21.17 -6.79
C ILE A 203 16.70 -22.39 -6.99
N LYS A 204 16.62 -23.01 -8.17
CA LYS A 204 17.49 -24.11 -8.60
C LYS A 204 18.14 -23.72 -9.91
N LYS A 205 19.45 -23.50 -9.89
CA LYS A 205 20.26 -23.25 -11.09
C LYS A 205 20.49 -24.55 -11.86
N ARG A 206 20.46 -24.46 -13.16
CA ARG A 206 20.79 -25.57 -14.09
C ARG A 206 22.11 -25.29 -14.80
N ASN A 207 22.73 -26.35 -15.36
CA ASN A 207 23.99 -26.24 -16.04
C ASN A 207 23.92 -25.42 -17.35
N ASP A 208 22.73 -25.27 -17.92
CA ASP A 208 22.47 -24.46 -19.11
C ASP A 208 22.24 -22.96 -18.79
N GLY A 209 22.41 -22.56 -17.54
CA GLY A 209 22.19 -21.18 -17.09
C GLY A 209 20.71 -20.81 -16.84
N SER A 210 19.77 -21.76 -17.01
CA SER A 210 18.33 -21.54 -16.75
C SER A 210 17.92 -21.79 -15.30
#